data_fd8ee1d79fc027dd64f541278166e8d2
#
_entry.id   fd8ee1d79fc027dd64f541278166e8d2
#
_cell.length_a   1.000
_cell.length_b   1.000
_cell.length_c   1.000
_cell.angle_alpha   90.00
_cell.angle_beta   90.00
_cell.angle_gamma   90.00
#
_symmetry.space_group_name_H-M   'P 1'
#
loop_
_entity.id
_entity.type
_entity.pdbx_description
1 polymer ?
#
loop_
_entity_poly.entity_id
_entity_poly.type
_entity_poly.pdbx_seq_one_letter_code
_entity_poly.pdbx_strand_id
1 'polypeptide(L)'
;MIWHFLAQAASKAADEIEDIRPPISGPPALWVVVLLAVLLVLAILAYFLWPNPRPVIGRPPLPKELARRRLEKAKARISTDSSYDFSVEVSDILRSFIEQQFGIKAVRQTTIEFLNEASQTSHFDLAHQEMLRHFLVACDEIKFARVAAGKAESEALFEQASDFVEEVK
;
A
#
# COMPACT_ATOMS: atom_id res chain seq x y z
N MET A 1 12.83 1.03 -94.69
CA MET A 1 12.34 -0.14 -93.89
C MET A 1 12.74 -0.11 -92.42
N ILE A 2 13.79 0.61 -92.02
CA ILE A 2 14.30 0.59 -90.61
C ILE A 2 13.40 1.48 -89.71
N TRP A 3 12.77 2.55 -90.18
CA TRP A 3 11.96 3.46 -89.36
C TRP A 3 10.64 2.88 -88.87
N HIS A 4 10.06 1.91 -89.57
CA HIS A 4 8.83 1.23 -89.10
C HIS A 4 9.09 0.27 -87.94
N PHE A 5 10.25 -0.34 -87.87
CA PHE A 5 10.62 -1.22 -86.77
C PHE A 5 10.89 -0.43 -85.50
N LEU A 6 11.51 0.75 -85.60
CA LEU A 6 11.80 1.57 -84.40
C LEU A 6 10.53 2.21 -83.82
N ALA A 7 9.57 2.61 -84.74
CA ALA A 7 8.29 3.12 -84.23
C ALA A 7 7.45 2.04 -83.52
N GLN A 8 7.49 0.82 -84.00
CA GLN A 8 6.76 -0.31 -83.40
C GLN A 8 7.39 -0.79 -82.07
N ALA A 9 8.71 -0.67 -81.93
CA ALA A 9 9.38 -0.95 -80.71
C ALA A 9 9.14 0.09 -79.61
N ALA A 10 9.03 1.37 -80.03
CA ALA A 10 8.72 2.46 -79.11
C ALA A 10 7.27 2.39 -78.60
N SER A 11 6.30 2.01 -79.50
CA SER A 11 4.89 1.86 -79.04
C SER A 11 4.67 0.69 -78.10
N LYS A 12 5.45 -0.38 -78.34
CA LYS A 12 5.37 -1.57 -77.44
C LYS A 12 6.00 -1.33 -76.07
N ALA A 13 7.03 -0.47 -75.98
CA ALA A 13 7.64 -0.07 -74.74
C ALA A 13 6.77 0.94 -73.92
N ALA A 14 5.93 1.71 -74.64
CA ALA A 14 5.01 2.62 -73.99
C ALA A 14 3.75 1.93 -73.41
N ASP A 15 3.36 0.78 -73.99
CA ASP A 15 2.21 -0.01 -73.53
C ASP A 15 2.53 -0.89 -72.30
N GLU A 16 3.81 -1.09 -72.03
CA GLU A 16 4.29 -1.95 -70.91
C GLU A 16 4.47 -1.17 -69.59
N ILE A 17 4.23 0.17 -69.62
CA ILE A 17 4.38 1.04 -68.43
C ILE A 17 3.03 1.31 -67.74
N GLU A 18 1.90 0.82 -68.27
CA GLU A 18 0.57 1.15 -67.81
C GLU A 18 -0.06 0.14 -66.85
N ASP A 19 0.74 -0.79 -66.30
CA ASP A 19 0.26 -1.67 -65.22
C ASP A 19 0.82 -1.26 -63.86
N ILE A 20 0.77 0.04 -63.54
CA ILE A 20 0.86 0.48 -62.18
C ILE A 20 -0.52 0.27 -61.58
N ARG A 21 -0.75 -0.90 -61.03
CA ARG A 21 -1.93 -1.14 -60.17
C ARG A 21 -1.99 -0.05 -59.13
N PRO A 22 -3.13 0.65 -59.00
CA PRO A 22 -3.29 1.60 -57.90
C PRO A 22 -3.11 0.84 -56.60
N PRO A 23 -2.51 1.45 -55.57
CA PRO A 23 -2.35 0.80 -54.29
C PRO A 23 -3.72 0.29 -53.86
N ILE A 24 -3.78 -0.99 -53.47
CA ILE A 24 -4.97 -1.61 -52.90
C ILE A 24 -5.41 -0.67 -51.79
N SER A 25 -6.52 0.03 -52.00
CA SER A 25 -7.16 0.83 -50.97
C SER A 25 -7.61 -0.15 -49.88
N GLY A 26 -6.71 -0.45 -48.94
CA GLY A 26 -7.08 -1.07 -47.71
C GLY A 26 -8.18 -0.23 -47.04
N PRO A 27 -8.95 -0.79 -46.13
CA PRO A 27 -9.98 -0.03 -45.42
C PRO A 27 -9.31 1.25 -44.91
N PRO A 28 -9.90 2.43 -45.18
CA PRO A 28 -9.25 3.68 -44.95
C PRO A 28 -8.72 3.70 -43.53
N ALA A 29 -7.44 4.01 -43.38
CA ALA A 29 -6.77 3.99 -42.06
C ALA A 29 -7.54 4.74 -40.97
N LEU A 30 -8.43 5.64 -41.40
CA LEU A 30 -9.40 6.33 -40.54
C LEU A 30 -10.34 5.40 -39.78
N TRP A 31 -10.84 4.32 -40.41
CA TRP A 31 -11.71 3.37 -39.74
C TRP A 31 -10.99 2.59 -38.64
N VAL A 32 -9.72 2.24 -38.87
CA VAL A 32 -8.89 1.55 -37.87
C VAL A 32 -8.61 2.49 -36.70
N VAL A 33 -8.32 3.77 -36.97
CA VAL A 33 -8.10 4.80 -35.97
C VAL A 33 -9.38 5.04 -35.15
N VAL A 34 -10.54 5.13 -35.80
CA VAL A 34 -11.83 5.28 -35.10
C VAL A 34 -12.14 4.06 -34.23
N LEU A 35 -11.90 2.84 -34.73
CA LEU A 35 -12.13 1.60 -33.97
C LEU A 35 -11.22 1.54 -32.75
N LEU A 36 -9.94 1.88 -32.88
CA LEU A 36 -9.01 1.95 -31.75
C LEU A 36 -9.40 3.02 -30.74
N ALA A 37 -9.86 4.19 -31.20
CA ALA A 37 -10.35 5.25 -30.32
C ALA A 37 -11.59 4.80 -29.54
N VAL A 38 -12.54 4.12 -30.18
CA VAL A 38 -13.73 3.57 -29.52
C VAL A 38 -13.35 2.50 -28.49
N LEU A 39 -12.44 1.60 -28.83
CA LEU A 39 -11.95 0.59 -27.89
C LEU A 39 -11.24 1.22 -26.68
N LEU A 40 -10.45 2.28 -26.91
CA LEU A 40 -9.79 3.00 -25.83
C LEU A 40 -10.82 3.67 -24.91
N VAL A 41 -11.82 4.34 -25.46
CA VAL A 41 -12.89 4.96 -24.68
C VAL A 41 -13.68 3.91 -23.90
N LEU A 42 -14.01 2.76 -24.50
CA LEU A 42 -14.68 1.66 -23.83
C LEU A 42 -13.81 1.07 -22.70
N ALA A 43 -12.49 0.95 -22.90
CA ALA A 43 -11.57 0.48 -21.87
C ALA A 43 -11.48 1.45 -20.70
N ILE A 44 -11.42 2.76 -20.96
CA ILE A 44 -11.44 3.80 -19.93
C ILE A 44 -12.78 3.77 -19.20
N LEU A 45 -13.88 3.67 -19.92
CA LEU A 45 -15.22 3.59 -19.32
C LEU A 45 -15.36 2.33 -18.46
N ALA A 46 -14.90 1.17 -18.95
CA ALA A 46 -14.87 -0.07 -18.21
C ALA A 46 -14.00 0.04 -16.95
N TYR A 47 -12.85 0.72 -17.03
CA TYR A 47 -11.98 0.97 -15.86
C TYR A 47 -12.66 1.84 -14.81
N PHE A 48 -13.39 2.90 -15.22
CA PHE A 48 -14.12 3.77 -14.30
C PHE A 48 -15.42 3.16 -13.77
N LEU A 49 -16.11 2.36 -14.59
CA LEU A 49 -17.34 1.67 -14.20
C LEU A 49 -17.08 0.31 -13.54
N TRP A 50 -15.81 -0.19 -13.62
CA TRP A 50 -15.49 -1.42 -12.90
C TRP A 50 -15.81 -1.18 -11.42
N PRO A 51 -16.76 -1.92 -10.84
CA PRO A 51 -17.07 -1.76 -9.44
C PRO A 51 -15.81 -2.13 -8.66
N ASN A 52 -15.04 -1.10 -8.33
CA ASN A 52 -13.97 -1.28 -7.36
C ASN A 52 -14.68 -1.85 -6.12
N PRO A 53 -14.41 -3.09 -5.70
CA PRO A 53 -15.05 -3.63 -4.51
C PRO A 53 -14.64 -2.68 -3.39
N ARG A 54 -15.51 -1.71 -3.11
CA ARG A 54 -15.37 -0.91 -1.90
C ARG A 54 -15.37 -1.93 -0.79
N PRO A 55 -14.30 -1.99 0.03
CA PRO A 55 -14.32 -2.88 1.16
C PRO A 55 -15.64 -2.58 1.87
N VAL A 56 -16.44 -3.61 2.08
CA VAL A 56 -17.66 -3.50 2.88
C VAL A 56 -17.17 -2.92 4.20
N ILE A 57 -17.42 -1.63 4.39
CA ILE A 57 -17.12 -0.95 5.64
C ILE A 57 -18.19 -1.50 6.60
N GLY A 58 -17.94 -2.73 7.10
CA GLY A 58 -18.42 -3.12 8.38
C GLY A 58 -18.02 -2.00 9.35
N ARG A 59 -18.79 -1.74 10.38
CA ARG A 59 -18.40 -0.78 11.43
C ARG A 59 -16.89 -0.90 11.64
N PRO A 60 -16.13 0.20 11.56
CA PRO A 60 -14.69 0.12 11.80
C PRO A 60 -14.51 -0.62 13.13
N PRO A 61 -13.64 -1.63 13.17
CA PRO A 61 -13.42 -2.37 14.41
C PRO A 61 -13.05 -1.35 15.48
N LEU A 62 -13.60 -1.52 16.67
CA LEU A 62 -13.24 -0.68 17.81
C LEU A 62 -11.71 -0.64 17.92
N PRO A 63 -11.09 0.51 18.25
CA PRO A 63 -9.63 0.62 18.38
C PRO A 63 -9.03 -0.49 19.23
N LYS A 64 -9.69 -0.86 20.32
CA LYS A 64 -9.33 -1.97 21.21
C LYS A 64 -9.30 -3.32 20.50
N GLU A 65 -10.31 -3.66 19.69
CA GLU A 65 -10.34 -4.92 18.92
C GLU A 65 -9.25 -4.95 17.86
N LEU A 66 -8.98 -3.81 17.22
CA LEU A 66 -7.93 -3.71 16.22
C LEU A 66 -6.56 -3.93 16.86
N ALA A 67 -6.30 -3.27 18.00
CA ALA A 67 -5.06 -3.43 18.75
C ALA A 67 -4.85 -4.89 19.17
N ARG A 68 -5.87 -5.51 19.74
CA ARG A 68 -5.84 -6.92 20.15
C ARG A 68 -5.50 -7.85 18.99
N ARG A 69 -6.18 -7.69 17.85
CA ARG A 69 -5.91 -8.52 16.65
C ARG A 69 -4.48 -8.34 16.13
N ARG A 70 -3.95 -7.12 16.21
CA ARG A 70 -2.57 -6.84 15.78
C ARG A 70 -1.56 -7.42 16.76
N LEU A 71 -1.81 -7.32 18.08
CA LEU A 71 -0.98 -7.94 19.13
C LEU A 71 -0.93 -9.46 18.98
N GLU A 72 -2.06 -10.12 18.75
CA GLU A 72 -2.09 -11.57 18.53
C GLU A 72 -1.29 -12.00 17.29
N LYS A 73 -1.35 -11.22 16.21
CA LYS A 73 -0.53 -11.48 15.02
C LYS A 73 0.97 -11.29 15.30
N ALA A 74 1.34 -10.28 16.07
CA ALA A 74 2.72 -10.05 16.49
C ALA A 74 3.21 -11.19 17.39
N LYS A 75 2.38 -11.65 18.34
CA LYS A 75 2.68 -12.80 19.21
C LYS A 75 3.06 -14.05 18.42
N ALA A 76 2.33 -14.35 17.35
CA ALA A 76 2.61 -15.53 16.52
C ALA A 76 4.00 -15.49 15.87
N ARG A 77 4.63 -14.31 15.80
CA ARG A 77 5.96 -14.11 15.19
C ARG A 77 7.10 -13.94 16.19
N ILE A 78 6.83 -13.98 17.50
CA ILE A 78 7.88 -13.85 18.55
C ILE A 78 9.05 -14.81 18.34
N SER A 79 8.79 -16.00 17.80
CA SER A 79 9.84 -17.01 17.59
C SER A 79 10.63 -16.81 16.27
N THR A 80 10.14 -15.99 15.36
CA THR A 80 10.71 -15.77 14.01
C THR A 80 11.33 -14.39 13.87
N ASP A 81 10.76 -13.40 14.50
CA ASP A 81 11.20 -12.02 14.39
C ASP A 81 12.33 -11.73 15.39
N SER A 82 13.16 -10.75 15.07
CA SER A 82 14.12 -10.25 16.05
C SER A 82 13.37 -9.50 17.17
N SER A 83 13.92 -9.52 18.39
CA SER A 83 13.35 -8.74 19.49
C SER A 83 13.29 -7.25 19.20
N TYR A 84 14.19 -6.75 18.35
CA TYR A 84 14.16 -5.37 17.86
C TYR A 84 12.88 -5.12 17.04
N ASP A 85 12.65 -5.91 15.97
CA ASP A 85 11.48 -5.74 15.10
C ASP A 85 10.17 -5.90 15.87
N PHE A 86 10.14 -6.87 16.78
CA PHE A 86 9.00 -7.08 17.67
C PHE A 86 8.73 -5.87 18.56
N SER A 87 9.77 -5.31 19.21
CA SER A 87 9.64 -4.13 20.08
C SER A 87 9.14 -2.90 19.32
N VAL A 88 9.58 -2.72 18.07
CA VAL A 88 9.10 -1.64 17.19
C VAL A 88 7.61 -1.85 16.89
N GLU A 89 7.22 -3.05 16.45
CA GLU A 89 5.84 -3.34 16.06
C GLU A 89 4.87 -3.20 17.24
N VAL A 90 5.21 -3.77 18.40
CA VAL A 90 4.32 -3.71 19.58
C VAL A 90 4.17 -2.28 20.09
N SER A 91 5.26 -1.51 20.08
CA SER A 91 5.19 -0.09 20.46
C SER A 91 4.31 0.72 19.50
N ASP A 92 4.36 0.44 18.19
CA ASP A 92 3.54 1.12 17.19
C ASP A 92 2.06 0.72 17.30
N ILE A 93 1.77 -0.54 17.65
CA ILE A 93 0.40 -1.00 17.90
C ILE A 93 -0.20 -0.23 19.08
N LEU A 94 0.51 -0.13 20.18
CA LEU A 94 0.01 0.54 21.39
C LEU A 94 -0.15 2.05 21.15
N ARG A 95 0.81 2.70 20.52
CA ARG A 95 0.71 4.12 20.13
C ARG A 95 -0.48 4.38 19.23
N SER A 96 -0.70 3.52 18.21
CA SER A 96 -1.83 3.63 17.29
C SER A 96 -3.17 3.43 18.01
N PHE A 97 -3.23 2.52 18.99
CA PHE A 97 -4.41 2.30 19.82
C PHE A 97 -4.75 3.54 20.64
N ILE A 98 -3.76 4.11 21.33
CA ILE A 98 -3.95 5.30 22.15
C ILE A 98 -4.36 6.51 21.31
N GLU A 99 -3.76 6.68 20.13
CA GLU A 99 -4.14 7.76 19.22
C GLU A 99 -5.58 7.62 18.73
N GLN A 100 -6.01 6.40 18.38
CA GLN A 100 -7.37 6.17 17.89
C GLN A 100 -8.43 6.21 18.99
N GLN A 101 -8.10 5.77 20.19
CA GLN A 101 -9.05 5.69 21.32
C GLN A 101 -9.22 7.03 22.02
N PHE A 102 -8.12 7.78 22.22
CA PHE A 102 -8.09 8.99 23.07
C PHE A 102 -7.73 10.27 22.32
N GLY A 103 -7.39 10.19 21.03
CA GLY A 103 -7.03 11.37 20.23
C GLY A 103 -5.66 11.97 20.53
N ILE A 104 -4.82 11.29 21.31
CA ILE A 104 -3.46 11.71 21.65
C ILE A 104 -2.54 11.38 20.49
N LYS A 105 -1.73 12.32 19.98
CA LYS A 105 -0.86 12.14 18.81
C LYS A 105 0.37 11.27 19.07
N ALA A 106 0.18 10.08 19.62
CA ALA A 106 1.21 9.19 20.10
C ALA A 106 2.20 8.70 19.04
N VAL A 107 1.74 8.51 17.79
CA VAL A 107 2.54 7.90 16.70
C VAL A 107 3.67 8.81 16.21
N ARG A 108 3.51 10.13 16.33
CA ARG A 108 4.46 11.11 15.79
C ARG A 108 5.37 11.75 16.84
N GLN A 109 5.26 11.31 18.06
CA GLN A 109 5.99 11.88 19.20
C GLN A 109 7.11 10.96 19.66
N THR A 110 8.13 11.56 20.25
CA THR A 110 9.12 10.81 21.04
C THR A 110 8.46 10.21 22.28
N THR A 111 9.09 9.22 22.89
CA THR A 111 8.57 8.58 24.11
C THR A 111 8.36 9.60 25.24
N ILE A 112 9.28 10.55 25.40
CA ILE A 112 9.19 11.58 26.44
C ILE A 112 8.02 12.55 26.20
N GLU A 113 7.88 13.04 24.97
CA GLU A 113 6.78 13.94 24.60
C GLU A 113 5.42 13.26 24.79
N PHE A 114 5.31 12.02 24.34
CA PHE A 114 4.09 11.23 24.48
C PHE A 114 3.72 10.97 25.94
N LEU A 115 4.67 10.58 26.78
CA LEU A 115 4.41 10.37 28.21
C LEU A 115 4.02 11.68 28.92
N ASN A 116 4.62 12.79 28.56
CA ASN A 116 4.24 14.11 29.07
C ASN A 116 2.82 14.48 28.69
N GLU A 117 2.42 14.27 27.42
CA GLU A 117 1.04 14.54 26.98
C GLU A 117 0.05 13.59 27.67
N ALA A 118 0.38 12.30 27.75
CA ALA A 118 -0.46 11.30 28.44
C ALA A 118 -0.68 11.64 29.94
N SER A 119 0.35 12.17 30.62
CA SER A 119 0.25 12.57 32.02
C SER A 119 -0.66 13.80 32.26
N GLN A 120 -0.86 14.61 31.26
CA GLN A 120 -1.71 15.81 31.33
C GLN A 120 -3.17 15.53 31.01
N THR A 121 -3.49 14.33 30.51
CA THR A 121 -4.85 13.94 30.18
C THR A 121 -5.51 13.23 31.35
N SER A 122 -6.83 13.39 31.49
CA SER A 122 -7.63 12.67 32.50
C SER A 122 -7.96 11.22 32.09
N HIS A 123 -7.46 10.77 30.92
CA HIS A 123 -7.77 9.44 30.40
C HIS A 123 -6.98 8.33 31.09
N PHE A 124 -5.81 8.67 31.65
CA PHE A 124 -4.94 7.73 32.31
C PHE A 124 -4.77 8.10 33.79
N ASP A 125 -5.11 7.20 34.66
CA ASP A 125 -4.72 7.30 36.06
C ASP A 125 -3.22 7.04 36.26
N LEU A 126 -2.72 7.19 37.48
CA LEU A 126 -1.29 7.02 37.77
C LEU A 126 -0.81 5.60 37.47
N ALA A 127 -1.66 4.59 37.64
CA ALA A 127 -1.30 3.20 37.36
C ALA A 127 -1.11 2.98 35.86
N HIS A 128 -2.05 3.46 35.05
CA HIS A 128 -1.94 3.36 33.57
C HIS A 128 -0.75 4.17 33.02
N GLN A 129 -0.47 5.35 33.58
CA GLN A 129 0.72 6.14 33.19
C GLN A 129 2.02 5.39 33.49
N GLU A 130 2.10 4.72 34.63
CA GLU A 130 3.28 3.95 35.02
C GLU A 130 3.45 2.69 34.15
N MET A 131 2.36 1.97 33.88
CA MET A 131 2.38 0.83 32.94
C MET A 131 2.88 1.25 31.55
N LEU A 132 2.34 2.35 31.03
CA LEU A 132 2.72 2.90 29.74
C LEU A 132 4.20 3.31 29.70
N ARG A 133 4.66 3.96 30.76
CA ARG A 133 6.06 4.37 30.93
C ARG A 133 6.98 3.17 30.92
N HIS A 134 6.69 2.16 31.74
CA HIS A 134 7.49 0.93 31.82
C HIS A 134 7.58 0.23 30.47
N PHE A 135 6.46 0.05 29.81
CA PHE A 135 6.40 -0.57 28.49
C PHE A 135 7.23 0.17 27.45
N LEU A 136 7.06 1.49 27.33
CA LEU A 136 7.76 2.28 26.31
C LEU A 136 9.26 2.36 26.57
N VAL A 137 9.69 2.46 27.85
CA VAL A 137 11.10 2.43 28.20
C VAL A 137 11.71 1.08 27.85
N ALA A 138 11.04 -0.05 28.17
CA ALA A 138 11.52 -1.38 27.81
C ALA A 138 11.66 -1.55 26.29
N CYS A 139 10.69 -1.05 25.49
CA CYS A 139 10.80 -1.03 24.04
C CYS A 139 12.01 -0.23 23.55
N ASP A 140 12.25 0.95 24.14
CA ASP A 140 13.38 1.81 23.75
C ASP A 140 14.73 1.20 24.15
N GLU A 141 14.83 0.53 25.29
CA GLU A 141 16.03 -0.21 25.71
C GLU A 141 16.42 -1.28 24.70
N ILE A 142 15.43 -2.03 24.18
CA ILE A 142 15.66 -3.05 23.15
C ILE A 142 16.01 -2.40 21.81
N LYS A 143 15.29 -1.36 21.38
CA LYS A 143 15.54 -0.65 20.13
C LYS A 143 16.93 -0.03 20.06
N PHE A 144 17.44 0.47 21.16
CA PHE A 144 18.76 1.09 21.21
C PHE A 144 19.88 0.14 21.68
N ALA A 145 19.62 -1.18 21.65
CA ALA A 145 20.56 -2.24 22.01
C ALA A 145 21.22 -2.05 23.39
N ARG A 146 20.49 -1.45 24.35
CA ARG A 146 20.96 -1.28 25.70
C ARG A 146 20.83 -2.55 26.55
N VAL A 147 19.96 -3.47 26.11
CA VAL A 147 19.69 -4.75 26.71
C VAL A 147 19.75 -5.83 25.65
N ALA A 148 20.41 -6.94 25.94
CA ALA A 148 20.35 -8.13 25.11
C ALA A 148 18.95 -8.74 25.29
N ALA A 149 18.12 -8.64 24.24
CA ALA A 149 16.75 -9.11 24.28
C ALA A 149 16.61 -10.41 23.48
N GLY A 150 15.85 -11.33 24.02
CA GLY A 150 15.48 -12.60 23.40
C GLY A 150 13.97 -12.81 23.40
N LYS A 151 13.59 -14.07 23.31
CA LYS A 151 12.17 -14.46 23.27
C LYS A 151 11.42 -14.07 24.56
N ALA A 152 12.05 -14.23 25.72
CA ALA A 152 11.42 -13.93 27.01
C ALA A 152 11.06 -12.44 27.16
N GLU A 153 11.94 -11.55 26.70
CA GLU A 153 11.70 -10.11 26.70
C GLU A 153 10.57 -9.74 25.74
N SER A 154 10.50 -10.38 24.57
CA SER A 154 9.42 -10.18 23.62
C SER A 154 8.07 -10.66 24.18
N GLU A 155 8.05 -11.79 24.88
CA GLU A 155 6.85 -12.29 25.56
C GLU A 155 6.40 -11.31 26.67
N ALA A 156 7.33 -10.80 27.47
CA ALA A 156 7.02 -9.81 28.51
C ALA A 156 6.45 -8.50 27.92
N LEU A 157 7.00 -8.01 26.80
CA LEU A 157 6.45 -6.85 26.10
C LEU A 157 5.03 -7.11 25.57
N PHE A 158 4.78 -8.32 25.04
CA PHE A 158 3.44 -8.68 24.59
C PHE A 158 2.44 -8.64 25.75
N GLU A 159 2.77 -9.23 26.89
CA GLU A 159 1.90 -9.26 28.07
C GLU A 159 1.60 -7.84 28.55
N GLN A 160 2.63 -7.00 28.72
CA GLN A 160 2.44 -5.61 29.14
C GLN A 160 1.55 -4.81 28.20
N ALA A 161 1.74 -4.95 26.88
CA ALA A 161 0.90 -4.27 25.90
C ALA A 161 -0.55 -4.79 25.91
N SER A 162 -0.72 -6.11 26.08
CA SER A 162 -2.04 -6.74 26.14
C SER A 162 -2.81 -6.29 27.37
N ASP A 163 -2.17 -6.30 28.53
CA ASP A 163 -2.76 -5.88 29.81
C ASP A 163 -3.20 -4.41 29.73
N PHE A 164 -2.34 -3.54 29.22
CA PHE A 164 -2.68 -2.13 29.02
C PHE A 164 -3.90 -1.94 28.13
N VAL A 165 -3.98 -2.65 27.00
CA VAL A 165 -5.13 -2.56 26.07
C VAL A 165 -6.41 -3.09 26.73
N GLU A 166 -6.31 -4.08 27.61
CA GLU A 166 -7.50 -4.65 28.29
C GLU A 166 -7.99 -3.78 29.45
N GLU A 167 -7.10 -3.18 30.22
CA GLU A 167 -7.44 -2.40 31.42
C GLU A 167 -7.97 -1.00 31.08
N VAL A 168 -7.43 -0.36 30.05
CA VAL A 168 -7.83 0.98 29.68
C VAL A 168 -9.20 0.96 28.96
N LYS A 169 -10.13 1.79 29.46
CA LYS A 169 -11.53 1.86 29.00
C LYS A 169 -11.77 3.08 28.14
#